data_2936c6d1ade4cef35c2432dc0faad5d1
#
_entry.id   2936c6d1ade4cef35c2432dc0faad5d1
#
_cell.length_a   1.000
_cell.length_b   1.000
_cell.length_c   1.000
_cell.angle_alpha   90.00
_cell.angle_beta   90.00
_cell.angle_gamma   90.00
#
_symmetry.space_group_name_H-M   'P 1'
#
loop_
_entity.id
_entity.type
_entity.pdbx_description
1 polymer ?
#
loop_
_entity_poly.entity_id
_entity_poly.type
_entity_poly.pdbx_seq_one_letter_code
_entity_poly.pdbx_strand_id
1 'polypeptide(L)'
;MLARLLQHADAPTEKALRKHSHILFLLPKAKQLSDDWPERDALTALLKRRRMKIGELGKTPLAGSLGNGALAAWGTLDPGKSQFETQTAVRNALQLLLAENPREVAMVVPGDAAHRKYAAGVAVYCAWVNGALLPERKKKTEHRPLTTIHVYGHRDPNGYPVLRARAEGLMLCRELTMLPPNELTPASYRDRIRQLARQHGWKHEEYDLKRLRKMGAGAFCAVAQGSADDDAAIVHLRYRPRRARQSVALVGKGICFDTGGHNLKPA
;
A
#
# COMPACT_ATOMS: atom_id res chain seq x y z
N MET A 1 1.79 -10.04 4.98
CA MET A 1 3.22 -10.11 4.53
C MET A 1 3.31 -9.46 3.16
N LEU A 2 4.33 -8.62 2.88
CA LEU A 2 4.54 -8.02 1.56
C LEU A 2 5.07 -9.04 0.55
N ALA A 3 4.69 -8.90 -0.72
CA ALA A 3 5.17 -9.76 -1.80
C ALA A 3 6.70 -9.71 -1.95
N ARG A 4 7.29 -10.82 -2.37
CA ARG A 4 8.71 -10.91 -2.71
C ARG A 4 9.01 -10.04 -3.93
N LEU A 5 10.05 -9.22 -3.85
CA LEU A 5 10.50 -8.37 -4.94
C LEU A 5 11.68 -9.02 -5.69
N LEU A 6 11.54 -9.17 -7.00
CA LEU A 6 12.58 -9.58 -7.93
C LEU A 6 12.86 -8.44 -8.90
N GLN A 7 14.12 -8.01 -8.98
CA GLN A 7 14.51 -6.82 -9.73
C GLN A 7 15.44 -7.20 -10.87
N HIS A 8 15.17 -6.68 -12.06
CA HIS A 8 15.93 -6.84 -13.28
C HIS A 8 16.35 -5.47 -13.78
N ALA A 9 17.67 -5.23 -13.86
CA ALA A 9 18.22 -3.91 -14.24
C ALA A 9 17.84 -3.50 -15.65
N ASP A 10 17.79 -4.48 -16.55
CA ASP A 10 17.53 -4.28 -17.97
C ASP A 10 16.06 -4.38 -18.32
N ALA A 11 15.71 -3.87 -19.50
CA ALA A 11 14.39 -4.10 -20.09
C ALA A 11 14.19 -5.61 -20.33
N PRO A 12 12.96 -6.11 -20.22
CA PRO A 12 12.70 -7.52 -20.44
C PRO A 12 12.86 -7.88 -21.92
N THR A 13 13.46 -9.04 -22.17
CA THR A 13 13.38 -9.64 -23.50
C THR A 13 11.97 -10.17 -23.76
N GLU A 14 11.58 -10.34 -25.02
CA GLU A 14 10.30 -10.96 -25.38
C GLU A 14 10.11 -12.33 -24.71
N LYS A 15 11.15 -13.15 -24.67
CA LYS A 15 11.16 -14.45 -23.97
C LYS A 15 10.90 -14.32 -22.47
N ALA A 16 11.38 -13.25 -21.84
CA ALA A 16 11.15 -12.98 -20.42
C ALA A 16 9.68 -12.55 -20.18
N LEU A 17 9.13 -11.67 -21.03
CA LEU A 17 7.74 -11.24 -20.95
C LEU A 17 6.76 -12.40 -21.13
N ARG A 18 7.02 -13.32 -22.03
CA ARG A 18 6.16 -14.50 -22.28
C ARG A 18 5.99 -15.42 -21.07
N LYS A 19 6.83 -15.29 -20.04
CA LYS A 19 6.71 -16.08 -18.80
C LYS A 19 5.68 -15.53 -17.83
N HIS A 20 5.22 -14.29 -18.02
CA HIS A 20 4.33 -13.61 -17.13
C HIS A 20 2.92 -13.56 -17.71
N SER A 21 1.93 -13.94 -16.91
CA SER A 21 0.51 -13.85 -17.28
C SER A 21 -0.08 -12.46 -17.08
N HIS A 22 0.53 -11.64 -16.21
CA HIS A 22 0.04 -10.30 -15.89
C HIS A 22 1.20 -9.30 -15.91
N ILE A 23 1.09 -8.29 -16.78
CA ILE A 23 2.18 -7.34 -17.05
C ILE A 23 1.66 -5.91 -16.94
N LEU A 24 2.30 -5.09 -16.11
CA LEU A 24 2.03 -3.66 -15.97
C LEU A 24 3.13 -2.86 -16.67
N PHE A 25 2.77 -2.05 -17.65
CA PHE A 25 3.66 -1.10 -18.30
C PHE A 25 3.42 0.30 -17.74
N LEU A 26 4.46 0.90 -17.16
CA LEU A 26 4.43 2.27 -16.63
C LEU A 26 5.29 3.17 -17.50
N LEU A 27 4.66 3.81 -18.45
CA LEU A 27 5.29 4.62 -19.47
C LEU A 27 5.58 6.03 -18.96
N PRO A 28 6.61 6.71 -19.46
CA PRO A 28 6.77 8.15 -19.24
C PRO A 28 5.64 8.93 -19.90
N LYS A 29 5.33 10.10 -19.36
CA LYS A 29 4.44 11.04 -20.02
C LYS A 29 5.04 11.43 -21.37
N ALA A 30 4.31 11.17 -22.44
CA ALA A 30 4.74 11.46 -23.82
C ALA A 30 3.55 11.91 -24.68
N LYS A 31 3.84 12.60 -25.78
CA LYS A 31 2.84 12.97 -26.78
C LYS A 31 2.62 11.87 -27.83
N GLN A 32 3.62 11.02 -28.03
CA GLN A 32 3.64 9.92 -28.99
C GLN A 32 4.28 8.68 -28.37
N LEU A 33 3.94 7.50 -28.89
CA LEU A 33 4.56 6.24 -28.51
C LEU A 33 5.99 6.18 -29.06
N SER A 34 6.93 5.76 -28.25
CA SER A 34 8.31 5.48 -28.69
C SER A 34 8.38 4.12 -29.33
N ASP A 35 9.25 3.96 -30.36
CA ASP A 35 9.38 2.71 -31.12
C ASP A 35 10.05 1.60 -30.30
N ASP A 36 10.82 1.96 -29.30
CA ASP A 36 11.54 1.05 -28.40
C ASP A 36 10.71 0.56 -27.21
N TRP A 37 9.43 1.00 -27.07
CA TRP A 37 8.59 0.53 -25.96
C TRP A 37 8.06 -0.86 -26.23
N PRO A 38 8.17 -1.76 -25.23
CA PRO A 38 7.64 -3.10 -25.35
C PRO A 38 6.12 -3.09 -25.59
N GLU A 39 5.65 -4.02 -26.42
CA GLU A 39 4.22 -4.21 -26.73
C GLU A 39 3.53 -2.93 -27.30
N ARG A 40 4.29 -2.10 -28.01
CA ARG A 40 3.83 -0.86 -28.61
C ARG A 40 2.64 -1.05 -29.55
N ASP A 41 2.68 -2.08 -30.36
CA ASP A 41 1.64 -2.34 -31.37
C ASP A 41 0.31 -2.75 -30.71
N ALA A 42 0.37 -3.55 -29.66
CA ALA A 42 -0.79 -3.91 -28.86
C ALA A 42 -1.42 -2.66 -28.21
N LEU A 43 -0.60 -1.78 -27.62
CA LEU A 43 -1.07 -0.51 -27.07
C LEU A 43 -1.64 0.41 -28.13
N THR A 44 -0.99 0.52 -29.31
CA THR A 44 -1.48 1.33 -30.43
C THR A 44 -2.87 0.90 -30.89
N ALA A 45 -3.06 -0.41 -31.04
CA ALA A 45 -4.37 -0.99 -31.40
C ALA A 45 -5.45 -0.67 -30.35
N LEU A 46 -5.11 -0.77 -29.05
CA LEU A 46 -6.02 -0.44 -27.96
C LEU A 46 -6.40 1.05 -27.95
N LEU A 47 -5.42 1.95 -28.06
CA LEU A 47 -5.66 3.39 -28.11
C LEU A 47 -6.57 3.77 -29.28
N LYS A 48 -6.30 3.21 -30.47
CA LYS A 48 -7.15 3.41 -31.67
C LYS A 48 -8.58 2.92 -31.44
N ARG A 49 -8.74 1.71 -30.91
CA ARG A 49 -10.06 1.14 -30.62
C ARG A 49 -10.84 1.97 -29.60
N ARG A 50 -10.16 2.49 -28.58
CA ARG A 50 -10.78 3.30 -27.52
C ARG A 50 -10.88 4.78 -27.88
N ARG A 51 -10.35 5.22 -29.02
CA ARG A 51 -10.28 6.63 -29.45
C ARG A 51 -9.60 7.51 -28.40
N MET A 52 -8.56 6.99 -27.77
CA MET A 52 -7.82 7.65 -26.70
C MET A 52 -6.42 8.08 -27.17
N LYS A 53 -5.92 9.15 -26.58
CA LYS A 53 -4.52 9.60 -26.74
C LYS A 53 -3.66 9.01 -25.61
N ILE A 54 -2.39 8.80 -25.89
CA ILE A 54 -1.43 8.27 -24.87
C ILE A 54 -1.41 9.12 -23.58
N GLY A 55 -1.55 10.44 -23.68
CA GLY A 55 -1.56 11.33 -22.51
C GLY A 55 -2.73 11.10 -21.54
N GLU A 56 -3.77 10.39 -21.96
CA GLU A 56 -4.94 10.09 -21.12
C GLU A 56 -4.72 8.86 -20.22
N LEU A 57 -3.70 8.02 -20.53
CA LEU A 57 -3.39 6.80 -19.77
C LEU A 57 -3.01 7.06 -18.30
N GLY A 58 -2.58 8.26 -17.95
CA GLY A 58 -2.33 8.64 -16.57
C GLY A 58 -3.58 8.79 -15.72
N LYS A 59 -4.72 9.07 -16.34
CA LYS A 59 -6.03 9.15 -15.68
C LYS A 59 -6.87 7.89 -15.92
N THR A 60 -6.81 7.37 -17.12
CA THR A 60 -7.61 6.23 -17.58
C THR A 60 -6.69 5.16 -18.16
N PRO A 61 -6.10 4.30 -17.31
CA PRO A 61 -5.26 3.21 -17.78
C PRO A 61 -6.07 2.22 -18.61
N LEU A 62 -5.41 1.53 -19.54
CA LEU A 62 -6.02 0.52 -20.40
C LEU A 62 -5.43 -0.85 -20.09
N ALA A 63 -6.25 -1.90 -20.25
CA ALA A 63 -5.78 -3.26 -20.26
C ALA A 63 -6.27 -4.01 -21.51
N GLY A 64 -5.49 -5.00 -21.90
CA GLY A 64 -5.81 -5.87 -23.03
C GLY A 64 -4.92 -7.10 -23.09
N SER A 65 -5.39 -8.15 -23.75
CA SER A 65 -4.64 -9.38 -23.94
C SER A 65 -3.53 -9.20 -24.98
N LEU A 66 -2.37 -9.74 -24.68
CA LEU A 66 -1.25 -9.86 -25.61
C LEU A 66 -1.39 -11.12 -26.47
N GLY A 67 -0.63 -11.20 -27.55
CA GLY A 67 -0.66 -12.35 -28.46
C GLY A 67 -0.30 -13.70 -27.83
N ASN A 68 0.37 -13.68 -26.67
CA ASN A 68 0.69 -14.88 -25.89
C ASN A 68 -0.36 -15.23 -24.82
N GLY A 69 -1.49 -14.53 -24.78
CA GLY A 69 -2.55 -14.73 -23.80
C GLY A 69 -2.35 -14.01 -22.47
N ALA A 70 -1.24 -13.29 -22.25
CA ALA A 70 -1.03 -12.51 -21.05
C ALA A 70 -1.94 -11.27 -21.01
N LEU A 71 -2.44 -10.91 -19.83
CA LEU A 71 -3.12 -9.64 -19.62
C LEU A 71 -2.09 -8.54 -19.37
N ALA A 72 -2.09 -7.51 -20.19
CA ALA A 72 -1.25 -6.34 -20.03
C ALA A 72 -2.09 -5.12 -19.63
N ALA A 73 -1.55 -4.28 -18.75
CA ALA A 73 -2.12 -2.98 -18.41
C ALA A 73 -1.09 -1.88 -18.68
N TRP A 74 -1.55 -0.72 -19.17
CA TRP A 74 -0.70 0.43 -19.46
C TRP A 74 -1.20 1.66 -18.73
N GLY A 75 -0.27 2.34 -18.07
CA GLY A 75 -0.45 3.66 -17.48
C GLY A 75 0.73 4.57 -17.80
N THR A 76 0.53 5.87 -17.74
CA THR A 76 1.61 6.87 -17.88
C THR A 76 1.84 7.59 -16.58
N LEU A 77 3.11 7.90 -16.27
CA LEU A 77 3.51 8.66 -15.09
C LEU A 77 4.07 10.03 -15.49
N ASP A 78 3.60 11.04 -14.77
CA ASP A 78 4.07 12.42 -14.88
C ASP A 78 4.78 12.80 -13.57
N PRO A 79 6.12 12.99 -13.57
CA PRO A 79 6.87 13.37 -12.38
C PRO A 79 6.52 14.76 -11.85
N GLY A 80 5.82 15.60 -12.64
CA GLY A 80 5.29 16.88 -12.19
C GLY A 80 4.02 16.79 -11.35
N LYS A 81 3.46 15.58 -11.18
CA LYS A 81 2.28 15.34 -10.36
C LYS A 81 2.64 15.08 -8.90
N SER A 82 1.69 15.33 -8.01
CA SER A 82 1.85 14.99 -6.59
C SER A 82 2.04 13.49 -6.39
N GLN A 83 2.63 13.11 -5.26
CA GLN A 83 2.79 11.70 -4.89
C GLN A 83 1.45 10.96 -4.86
N PHE A 84 0.39 11.60 -4.36
CA PHE A 84 -0.95 11.03 -4.32
C PHE A 84 -1.50 10.74 -5.72
N GLU A 85 -1.42 11.70 -6.66
CA GLU A 85 -1.88 11.52 -8.04
C GLU A 85 -1.11 10.40 -8.75
N THR A 86 0.22 10.36 -8.55
CA THR A 86 1.09 9.33 -9.15
C THR A 86 0.77 7.94 -8.62
N GLN A 87 0.65 7.79 -7.30
CA GLN A 87 0.28 6.52 -6.69
C GLN A 87 -1.14 6.09 -7.10
N THR A 88 -2.06 7.04 -7.27
CA THR A 88 -3.41 6.77 -7.76
C THR A 88 -3.39 6.25 -9.20
N ALA A 89 -2.59 6.85 -10.09
CA ALA A 89 -2.44 6.40 -11.46
C ALA A 89 -1.91 4.95 -11.53
N VAL A 90 -0.85 4.64 -10.77
CA VAL A 90 -0.29 3.28 -10.70
C VAL A 90 -1.29 2.30 -10.09
N ARG A 91 -1.97 2.67 -9.01
CA ARG A 91 -2.99 1.82 -8.39
C ARG A 91 -4.10 1.48 -9.37
N ASN A 92 -4.61 2.47 -10.11
CA ASN A 92 -5.68 2.26 -11.07
C ASN A 92 -5.25 1.33 -12.21
N ALA A 93 -4.02 1.46 -12.72
CA ALA A 93 -3.49 0.57 -13.73
C ALA A 93 -3.26 -0.86 -13.19
N LEU A 94 -2.69 -0.98 -11.99
CA LEU A 94 -2.47 -2.25 -11.34
C LEU A 94 -3.77 -2.99 -11.01
N GLN A 95 -4.82 -2.26 -10.64
CA GLN A 95 -6.12 -2.82 -10.29
C GLN A 95 -6.75 -3.60 -11.46
N LEU A 96 -6.48 -3.19 -12.71
CA LEU A 96 -6.94 -3.91 -13.90
C LEU A 96 -6.37 -5.33 -13.97
N LEU A 97 -5.15 -5.54 -13.42
CA LEU A 97 -4.53 -6.87 -13.34
C LEU A 97 -4.98 -7.61 -12.08
N LEU A 98 -5.05 -6.92 -10.94
CA LEU A 98 -5.43 -7.53 -9.66
C LEU A 98 -6.86 -8.07 -9.66
N ALA A 99 -7.72 -7.58 -10.55
CA ALA A 99 -9.09 -8.10 -10.72
C ALA A 99 -9.14 -9.60 -11.10
N GLU A 100 -8.06 -10.13 -11.70
CA GLU A 100 -7.92 -11.56 -12.03
C GLU A 100 -7.23 -12.38 -10.91
N ASN A 101 -6.98 -11.77 -9.75
CA ASN A 101 -6.34 -12.42 -8.59
C ASN A 101 -4.99 -13.10 -8.90
N PRO A 102 -4.06 -12.43 -9.61
CA PRO A 102 -2.77 -13.02 -9.93
C PRO A 102 -1.92 -13.27 -8.68
N ARG A 103 -1.11 -14.32 -8.68
CA ARG A 103 -0.09 -14.54 -7.65
C ARG A 103 1.15 -13.69 -7.87
N GLU A 104 1.41 -13.33 -9.13
CA GLU A 104 2.58 -12.54 -9.51
C GLU A 104 2.25 -11.55 -10.63
N VAL A 105 2.96 -10.43 -10.62
CA VAL A 105 2.85 -9.38 -11.63
C VAL A 105 4.25 -8.96 -12.05
N ALA A 106 4.47 -8.84 -13.37
CA ALA A 106 5.64 -8.19 -13.92
C ALA A 106 5.34 -6.71 -14.15
N MET A 107 6.24 -5.83 -13.76
CA MET A 107 6.14 -4.38 -13.95
C MET A 107 7.32 -3.92 -14.80
N VAL A 108 7.03 -3.33 -15.93
CA VAL A 108 8.02 -2.86 -16.90
C VAL A 108 8.02 -1.34 -16.89
N VAL A 109 9.19 -0.75 -16.68
CA VAL A 109 9.39 0.70 -16.60
C VAL A 109 10.35 1.16 -17.71
N PRO A 110 9.84 1.39 -18.95
CA PRO A 110 10.65 1.90 -20.04
C PRO A 110 10.96 3.40 -19.86
N GLY A 111 11.84 3.95 -20.71
CA GLY A 111 12.21 5.35 -20.70
C GLY A 111 13.64 5.60 -20.20
N ASP A 112 13.95 6.84 -19.87
CA ASP A 112 15.26 7.24 -19.37
C ASP A 112 15.52 6.77 -17.94
N ALA A 113 16.76 6.88 -17.47
CA ALA A 113 17.17 6.43 -16.15
C ALA A 113 16.41 7.10 -15.01
N ALA A 114 16.03 8.37 -15.14
CA ALA A 114 15.31 9.11 -14.13
C ALA A 114 13.87 8.61 -14.01
N HIS A 115 13.20 8.43 -15.16
CA HIS A 115 11.86 7.86 -15.19
C HIS A 115 11.84 6.43 -14.64
N ARG A 116 12.77 5.58 -15.10
CA ARG A 116 12.85 4.17 -14.64
C ARG A 116 13.00 4.06 -13.14
N LYS A 117 13.91 4.86 -12.55
CA LYS A 117 14.11 4.91 -11.09
C LYS A 117 12.84 5.35 -10.36
N TYR A 118 12.21 6.41 -10.84
CA TYR A 118 11.00 6.97 -10.25
C TYR A 118 9.82 5.99 -10.35
N ALA A 119 9.53 5.52 -11.56
CA ALA A 119 8.41 4.63 -11.84
C ALA A 119 8.52 3.31 -11.11
N ALA A 120 9.73 2.71 -11.05
CA ALA A 120 9.98 1.48 -10.31
C ALA A 120 9.67 1.62 -8.82
N GLY A 121 10.12 2.71 -8.19
CA GLY A 121 9.84 2.96 -6.77
C GLY A 121 8.35 3.08 -6.47
N VAL A 122 7.62 3.86 -7.29
CA VAL A 122 6.16 4.01 -7.14
C VAL A 122 5.43 2.70 -7.40
N ALA A 123 5.83 1.96 -8.45
CA ALA A 123 5.25 0.67 -8.82
C ALA A 123 5.39 -0.36 -7.70
N VAL A 124 6.61 -0.51 -7.15
CA VAL A 124 6.90 -1.44 -6.04
C VAL A 124 6.05 -1.11 -4.82
N TYR A 125 6.02 0.17 -4.42
CA TYR A 125 5.21 0.59 -3.28
C TYR A 125 3.72 0.29 -3.49
N CYS A 126 3.16 0.67 -4.64
CA CYS A 126 1.76 0.42 -4.96
C CYS A 126 1.43 -1.08 -5.01
N ALA A 127 2.32 -1.90 -5.57
CA ALA A 127 2.11 -3.34 -5.64
C ALA A 127 2.18 -4.01 -4.26
N TRP A 128 3.11 -3.60 -3.38
CA TRP A 128 3.15 -4.07 -2.00
C TRP A 128 1.87 -3.75 -1.23
N VAL A 129 1.35 -2.51 -1.38
CA VAL A 129 0.18 -2.05 -0.63
C VAL A 129 -1.13 -2.62 -1.17
N ASN A 130 -1.29 -2.67 -2.51
CA ASN A 130 -2.56 -3.07 -3.12
C ASN A 130 -2.63 -4.57 -3.45
N GLY A 131 -1.48 -5.24 -3.56
CA GLY A 131 -1.41 -6.69 -3.75
C GLY A 131 -1.45 -7.51 -2.47
N ALA A 132 -1.47 -6.88 -1.30
CA ALA A 132 -1.56 -7.57 -0.02
C ALA A 132 -3.03 -7.82 0.37
N LEU A 133 -3.28 -8.94 1.06
CA LEU A 133 -4.59 -9.18 1.67
C LEU A 133 -4.76 -8.38 2.96
N LEU A 134 -5.96 -7.89 3.15
CA LEU A 134 -6.46 -7.34 4.42
C LEU A 134 -7.33 -8.38 5.12
N PRO A 135 -7.56 -8.25 6.44
CA PRO A 135 -8.47 -9.13 7.16
C PRO A 135 -9.85 -9.17 6.50
N GLU A 136 -10.33 -10.37 6.21
CA GLU A 136 -11.64 -10.61 5.63
C GLU A 136 -12.38 -11.62 6.49
N ARG A 137 -13.68 -11.35 6.77
CA ARG A 137 -14.56 -12.18 7.62
C ARG A 137 -15.61 -12.95 6.81
N LYS A 138 -15.48 -12.96 5.49
CA LYS A 138 -16.33 -13.77 4.61
C LYS A 138 -15.98 -15.25 4.73
N LYS A 139 -16.99 -16.12 4.59
CA LYS A 139 -16.80 -17.57 4.60
C LYS A 139 -15.88 -18.07 3.49
N LYS A 140 -15.86 -17.39 2.33
CA LYS A 140 -14.97 -17.69 1.19
C LYS A 140 -14.22 -16.43 0.83
N THR A 141 -12.91 -16.48 0.89
CA THR A 141 -12.02 -15.42 0.42
C THR A 141 -11.81 -15.60 -1.08
N GLU A 142 -12.29 -14.65 -1.87
CA GLU A 142 -12.13 -14.67 -3.34
C GLU A 142 -10.80 -14.07 -3.77
N HIS A 143 -10.22 -13.19 -2.94
CA HIS A 143 -8.97 -12.51 -3.24
C HIS A 143 -7.75 -13.31 -2.79
N ARG A 144 -6.70 -13.27 -3.61
CA ARG A 144 -5.39 -13.86 -3.30
C ARG A 144 -4.35 -12.74 -3.24
N PRO A 145 -3.38 -12.82 -2.30
CA PRO A 145 -2.31 -11.84 -2.26
C PRO A 145 -1.32 -12.07 -3.41
N LEU A 146 -0.70 -10.98 -3.87
CA LEU A 146 0.52 -11.10 -4.64
C LEU A 146 1.60 -11.74 -3.77
N THR A 147 2.24 -12.78 -4.29
CA THR A 147 3.39 -13.46 -3.67
C THR A 147 4.70 -12.93 -4.23
N THR A 148 4.71 -12.54 -5.50
CA THR A 148 5.91 -12.10 -6.21
C THR A 148 5.63 -10.89 -7.09
N ILE A 149 6.57 -9.97 -7.10
CA ILE A 149 6.60 -8.79 -7.96
C ILE A 149 7.91 -8.80 -8.73
N HIS A 150 7.85 -8.77 -10.05
CA HIS A 150 9.00 -8.58 -10.92
C HIS A 150 9.05 -7.13 -11.39
N VAL A 151 10.21 -6.49 -11.31
CA VAL A 151 10.44 -5.15 -11.86
C VAL A 151 11.52 -5.23 -12.91
N TYR A 152 11.23 -4.76 -14.12
CA TYR A 152 12.15 -4.70 -15.25
C TYR A 152 12.46 -3.27 -15.63
N GLY A 153 13.72 -2.99 -15.95
CA GLY A 153 14.21 -1.68 -16.36
C GLY A 153 14.87 -0.86 -15.26
N HIS A 154 14.80 -1.31 -13.99
CA HIS A 154 15.51 -0.67 -12.89
C HIS A 154 15.76 -1.63 -11.73
N ARG A 155 16.93 -1.49 -11.10
CA ARG A 155 17.31 -2.19 -9.88
C ARG A 155 17.76 -1.19 -8.82
N ASP A 156 17.09 -1.15 -7.69
CA ASP A 156 17.56 -0.45 -6.49
C ASP A 156 18.53 -1.36 -5.73
N PRO A 157 19.78 -0.93 -5.47
CA PRO A 157 20.79 -1.78 -4.83
C PRO A 157 20.44 -2.18 -3.41
N ASN A 158 19.61 -1.39 -2.71
CA ASN A 158 19.22 -1.61 -1.32
C ASN A 158 17.83 -2.26 -1.19
N GLY A 159 17.12 -2.51 -2.30
CA GLY A 159 15.80 -3.16 -2.28
C GLY A 159 14.68 -2.32 -1.68
N TYR A 160 14.74 -1.01 -1.80
CA TYR A 160 13.75 -0.04 -1.35
C TYR A 160 13.40 -0.08 0.15
N PRO A 161 14.37 -0.05 1.09
CA PRO A 161 14.11 -0.27 2.51
C PRO A 161 13.12 0.74 3.11
N VAL A 162 13.20 2.01 2.70
CA VAL A 162 12.29 3.06 3.18
C VAL A 162 10.86 2.84 2.66
N LEU A 163 10.69 2.46 1.40
CA LEU A 163 9.38 2.16 0.83
C LEU A 163 8.77 0.91 1.46
N ARG A 164 9.60 -0.09 1.75
CA ARG A 164 9.19 -1.31 2.46
C ARG A 164 8.66 -0.97 3.84
N ALA A 165 9.40 -0.21 4.64
CA ALA A 165 8.98 0.20 5.98
C ALA A 165 7.67 1.01 5.94
N ARG A 166 7.51 1.90 4.95
CA ARG A 166 6.26 2.66 4.75
C ARG A 166 5.09 1.73 4.38
N ALA A 167 5.32 0.76 3.49
CA ALA A 167 4.29 -0.20 3.11
C ALA A 167 3.87 -1.09 4.29
N GLU A 168 4.83 -1.59 5.08
CA GLU A 168 4.57 -2.39 6.28
C GLU A 168 3.77 -1.58 7.33
N GLY A 169 4.15 -0.33 7.58
CA GLY A 169 3.42 0.56 8.51
C GLY A 169 1.99 0.86 8.01
N LEU A 170 1.83 1.14 6.72
CA LEU A 170 0.50 1.36 6.14
C LEU A 170 -0.36 0.09 6.20
N MET A 171 0.21 -1.07 5.93
CA MET A 171 -0.52 -2.33 6.03
C MET A 171 -0.96 -2.63 7.45
N LEU A 172 -0.11 -2.38 8.45
CA LEU A 172 -0.48 -2.49 9.86
C LEU A 172 -1.65 -1.56 10.22
N CYS A 173 -1.60 -0.30 9.77
CA CYS A 173 -2.68 0.66 10.00
C CYS A 173 -4.00 0.17 9.36
N ARG A 174 -3.95 -0.30 8.11
CA ARG A 174 -5.13 -0.83 7.42
C ARG A 174 -5.68 -2.10 8.07
N GLU A 175 -4.80 -3.00 8.52
CA GLU A 175 -5.16 -4.21 9.25
C GLU A 175 -5.95 -3.85 10.52
N LEU A 176 -5.40 -2.97 11.36
CA LEU A 176 -6.02 -2.56 12.61
C LEU A 176 -7.36 -1.84 12.39
N THR A 177 -7.46 -0.99 11.37
CA THR A 177 -8.72 -0.27 11.08
C THR A 177 -9.82 -1.14 10.48
N MET A 178 -9.49 -2.34 10.00
CA MET A 178 -10.47 -3.30 9.47
C MET A 178 -10.93 -4.33 10.50
N LEU A 179 -10.30 -4.37 11.66
CA LEU A 179 -10.73 -5.27 12.73
C LEU A 179 -12.05 -4.75 13.34
N PRO A 180 -13.03 -5.62 13.58
CA PRO A 180 -14.26 -5.22 14.25
C PRO A 180 -14.01 -4.95 15.75
N PRO A 181 -14.88 -4.16 16.41
CA PRO A 181 -14.65 -3.71 17.78
C PRO A 181 -14.65 -4.81 18.83
N ASN A 182 -15.23 -5.96 18.53
CA ASN A 182 -15.15 -7.16 19.38
C ASN A 182 -13.80 -7.90 19.30
N GLU A 183 -13.00 -7.62 18.28
CA GLU A 183 -11.63 -8.14 18.13
C GLU A 183 -10.58 -7.09 18.52
N LEU A 184 -10.78 -5.84 18.13
CA LEU A 184 -9.92 -4.72 18.51
C LEU A 184 -10.52 -3.96 19.70
N THR A 185 -10.47 -4.57 20.87
CA THR A 185 -10.79 -3.93 22.15
C THR A 185 -9.59 -3.13 22.67
N PRO A 186 -9.76 -2.21 23.65
CA PRO A 186 -8.60 -1.53 24.26
C PRO A 186 -7.55 -2.49 24.79
N ALA A 187 -7.94 -3.58 25.43
CA ALA A 187 -7.04 -4.63 25.94
C ALA A 187 -6.25 -5.29 24.82
N SER A 188 -6.91 -5.81 23.79
CA SER A 188 -6.26 -6.50 22.66
C SER A 188 -5.36 -5.55 21.86
N TYR A 189 -5.76 -4.27 21.72
CA TYR A 189 -4.94 -3.26 21.07
C TYR A 189 -3.66 -2.95 21.87
N ARG A 190 -3.76 -2.81 23.20
CA ARG A 190 -2.59 -2.64 24.10
C ARG A 190 -1.64 -3.84 23.96
N ASP A 191 -2.16 -5.07 23.93
CA ASP A 191 -1.35 -6.27 23.75
C ASP A 191 -0.64 -6.27 22.37
N ARG A 192 -1.32 -5.87 21.31
CA ARG A 192 -0.72 -5.72 19.99
C ARG A 192 0.40 -4.69 19.99
N ILE A 193 0.18 -3.54 20.62
CA ILE A 193 1.20 -2.47 20.75
C ILE A 193 2.41 -2.99 21.52
N ARG A 194 2.21 -3.75 22.61
CA ARG A 194 3.28 -4.34 23.42
C ARG A 194 4.12 -5.34 22.61
N GLN A 195 3.46 -6.15 21.76
CA GLN A 195 4.16 -7.06 20.84
C GLN A 195 5.01 -6.29 19.82
N LEU A 196 4.46 -5.24 19.20
CA LEU A 196 5.18 -4.39 18.26
C LEU A 196 6.37 -3.69 18.94
N ALA A 197 6.20 -3.19 20.15
CA ALA A 197 7.28 -2.56 20.92
C ALA A 197 8.44 -3.53 21.14
N ARG A 198 8.16 -4.78 21.51
CA ARG A 198 9.18 -5.84 21.64
C ARG A 198 9.87 -6.15 20.31
N GLN A 199 9.08 -6.31 19.25
CA GLN A 199 9.58 -6.63 17.90
C GLN A 199 10.52 -5.56 17.35
N HIS A 200 10.23 -4.28 17.62
CA HIS A 200 10.98 -3.15 17.09
C HIS A 200 11.96 -2.52 18.10
N GLY A 201 12.09 -3.09 19.30
CA GLY A 201 12.99 -2.59 20.34
C GLY A 201 12.57 -1.22 20.89
N TRP A 202 11.29 -0.88 20.90
CA TRP A 202 10.79 0.36 21.47
C TRP A 202 10.62 0.23 22.99
N LYS A 203 10.93 1.29 23.72
CA LYS A 203 10.56 1.37 25.14
C LYS A 203 9.06 1.59 25.24
N HIS A 204 8.40 0.75 26.01
CA HIS A 204 6.95 0.73 26.19
C HIS A 204 6.61 1.02 27.65
N GLU A 205 5.68 1.93 27.88
CA GLU A 205 5.12 2.26 29.20
C GLU A 205 3.60 2.43 29.05
N GLU A 206 2.85 1.94 30.03
CA GLU A 206 1.39 2.12 30.08
C GLU A 206 1.00 2.88 31.33
N TYR A 207 0.02 3.77 31.16
CA TYR A 207 -0.69 4.46 32.22
C TYR A 207 -2.11 3.92 32.19
N ASP A 208 -2.39 2.93 33.05
CA ASP A 208 -3.70 2.31 33.17
C ASP A 208 -4.73 3.31 33.76
N LEU A 209 -6.00 2.95 33.72
CA LEU A 209 -7.08 3.82 34.17
C LEU A 209 -6.97 4.17 35.66
N LYS A 210 -6.48 3.23 36.50
CA LYS A 210 -6.24 3.48 37.94
C LYS A 210 -5.16 4.55 38.17
N ARG A 211 -4.06 4.47 37.42
CA ARG A 211 -2.97 5.46 37.45
C ARG A 211 -3.45 6.80 36.95
N LEU A 212 -4.22 6.83 35.85
CA LEU A 212 -4.75 8.04 35.24
C LEU A 212 -5.76 8.77 36.17
N ARG A 213 -6.62 8.03 36.88
CA ARG A 213 -7.49 8.61 37.91
C ARG A 213 -6.68 9.30 39.02
N LYS A 214 -5.59 8.66 39.51
CA LYS A 214 -4.70 9.27 40.52
C LYS A 214 -3.97 10.50 40.01
N MET A 215 -3.68 10.57 38.72
CA MET A 215 -3.03 11.72 38.08
C MET A 215 -4.01 12.88 37.78
N GLY A 216 -5.30 12.73 38.04
CA GLY A 216 -6.30 13.74 37.75
C GLY A 216 -6.64 13.87 36.25
N ALA A 217 -6.41 12.83 35.45
CA ALA A 217 -6.73 12.80 34.02
C ALA A 217 -8.24 12.69 33.77
N GLY A 218 -9.02 13.66 34.27
CA GLY A 218 -10.48 13.63 34.30
C GLY A 218 -11.11 13.46 32.93
N ALA A 219 -10.66 14.19 31.92
CA ALA A 219 -11.19 14.10 30.56
C ALA A 219 -11.00 12.68 29.95
N PHE A 220 -9.84 12.07 30.17
CA PHE A 220 -9.61 10.69 29.73
C PHE A 220 -10.53 9.71 30.46
N CYS A 221 -10.65 9.84 31.78
CA CYS A 221 -11.52 8.98 32.60
C CYS A 221 -12.99 9.13 32.21
N ALA A 222 -13.44 10.33 31.88
CA ALA A 222 -14.81 10.59 31.43
C ALA A 222 -15.13 9.87 30.11
N VAL A 223 -14.18 9.82 29.18
CA VAL A 223 -14.35 9.06 27.93
C VAL A 223 -14.33 7.55 28.19
N ALA A 224 -13.42 7.08 29.06
CA ALA A 224 -13.24 5.66 29.35
C ALA A 224 -14.43 5.03 30.13
N GLN A 225 -15.19 5.82 30.89
CA GLN A 225 -16.33 5.32 31.68
C GLN A 225 -17.48 4.73 30.84
N GLY A 226 -17.50 5.02 29.51
CA GLY A 226 -18.47 4.42 28.60
C GLY A 226 -18.15 2.98 28.20
N SER A 227 -16.96 2.44 28.57
CA SER A 227 -16.61 1.04 28.36
C SER A 227 -17.06 0.17 29.52
N ALA A 228 -17.49 -1.06 29.21
CA ALA A 228 -17.84 -2.03 30.25
C ALA A 228 -16.62 -2.51 31.06
N ASP A 229 -15.45 -2.51 30.42
CA ASP A 229 -14.19 -2.95 31.01
C ASP A 229 -13.29 -1.76 31.35
N ASP A 230 -12.62 -1.81 32.51
CA ASP A 230 -11.61 -0.82 32.94
C ASP A 230 -10.24 -1.03 32.24
N ASP A 231 -10.25 -1.33 30.96
CA ASP A 231 -9.08 -1.71 30.16
C ASP A 231 -8.43 -0.55 29.37
N ALA A 232 -8.98 0.66 29.48
CA ALA A 232 -8.44 1.86 28.83
C ALA A 232 -7.07 2.27 29.43
N ALA A 233 -6.17 2.75 28.58
CA ALA A 233 -4.86 3.22 28.98
C ALA A 233 -4.28 4.26 28.02
N ILE A 234 -3.35 5.08 28.50
CA ILE A 234 -2.43 5.82 27.64
C ILE A 234 -1.17 4.95 27.47
N VAL A 235 -0.87 4.64 26.22
CA VAL A 235 0.35 3.89 25.87
C VAL A 235 1.41 4.84 25.35
N HIS A 236 2.56 4.84 25.99
CA HIS A 236 3.72 5.65 25.63
C HIS A 236 4.81 4.77 25.01
N LEU A 237 5.07 4.97 23.75
CA LEU A 237 6.15 4.33 23.00
C LEU A 237 7.31 5.31 22.80
N ARG A 238 8.52 4.86 23.00
CA ARG A 238 9.72 5.67 22.76
C ARG A 238 10.76 4.89 21.97
N TYR A 239 11.15 5.46 20.85
CA TYR A 239 12.27 5.01 20.04
C TYR A 239 13.37 6.07 20.08
N ARG A 240 14.58 5.68 20.43
CA ARG A 240 15.74 6.60 20.54
C ARG A 240 16.93 6.01 19.78
N PRO A 241 17.14 6.36 18.53
CA PRO A 241 18.33 5.95 17.78
C PRO A 241 19.59 6.63 18.34
N ARG A 242 20.74 5.97 18.19
CA ARG A 242 22.03 6.46 18.76
C ARG A 242 22.44 7.87 18.33
N ARG A 243 21.99 8.33 17.15
CA ARG A 243 22.33 9.64 16.55
C ARG A 243 21.12 10.56 16.43
N ALA A 244 20.13 10.43 17.31
CA ALA A 244 18.97 11.31 17.28
C ALA A 244 19.38 12.76 17.55
N ARG A 245 19.04 13.66 16.63
CA ARG A 245 19.29 15.11 16.74
C ARG A 245 18.05 15.89 17.15
N GLN A 246 16.87 15.31 16.95
CA GLN A 246 15.60 15.94 17.23
C GLN A 246 14.66 14.93 17.90
N SER A 247 13.72 15.43 18.69
CA SER A 247 12.62 14.66 19.24
C SER A 247 11.32 15.08 18.55
N VAL A 248 10.51 14.08 18.16
CA VAL A 248 9.16 14.29 17.63
C VAL A 248 8.20 13.50 18.51
N ALA A 249 7.16 14.16 18.99
CA ALA A 249 6.06 13.51 19.69
C ALA A 249 4.87 13.36 18.73
N LEU A 250 4.35 12.14 18.63
CA LEU A 250 3.14 11.82 17.90
C LEU A 250 2.05 11.46 18.91
N VAL A 251 0.93 12.15 18.88
CA VAL A 251 -0.22 11.90 19.74
C VAL A 251 -1.34 11.35 18.89
N GLY A 252 -1.80 10.15 19.22
CA GLY A 252 -2.87 9.46 18.50
C GLY A 252 -4.05 9.17 19.42
N LYS A 253 -5.27 9.32 18.90
CA LYS A 253 -6.50 8.89 19.54
C LYS A 253 -6.73 7.42 19.24
N GLY A 254 -6.62 6.55 20.25
CA GLY A 254 -6.73 5.10 20.14
C GLY A 254 -8.11 4.54 20.48
N ILE A 255 -9.18 5.25 20.19
CA ILE A 255 -10.54 4.77 20.42
C ILE A 255 -10.86 3.65 19.44
N CYS A 256 -11.22 2.47 19.96
CA CYS A 256 -11.46 1.26 19.16
C CYS A 256 -12.87 1.26 18.52
N PHE A 257 -13.83 1.93 19.14
CA PHE A 257 -15.19 2.05 18.63
C PHE A 257 -15.80 3.40 19.03
N ASP A 258 -16.37 4.09 18.07
CA ASP A 258 -17.01 5.41 18.28
C ASP A 258 -18.24 5.51 17.37
N THR A 259 -19.41 5.65 17.98
CA THR A 259 -20.69 5.79 17.26
C THR A 259 -20.98 7.25 16.87
N GLY A 260 -20.17 8.20 17.32
CA GLY A 260 -20.43 9.63 17.13
C GLY A 260 -21.59 10.15 17.97
N GLY A 261 -22.02 9.41 18.99
CA GLY A 261 -23.17 9.67 19.82
C GLY A 261 -24.41 8.85 19.42
N HIS A 262 -25.25 8.56 20.38
CA HIS A 262 -26.49 7.83 20.16
C HIS A 262 -27.61 8.80 19.73
N ASN A 263 -27.91 8.82 18.45
CA ASN A 263 -29.12 9.47 17.96
C ASN A 263 -30.22 8.39 17.89
N LEU A 264 -30.74 8.00 19.05
CA LEU A 264 -31.85 7.07 19.15
C LEU A 264 -33.12 7.83 18.72
N LYS A 265 -33.58 7.58 17.50
CA LYS A 265 -34.91 8.02 17.08
C LYS A 265 -35.94 7.12 17.78
N PRO A 266 -36.89 7.65 18.50
CA PRO A 266 -38.02 6.85 18.96
C PRO A 266 -38.75 6.26 17.76
N ALA A 267 -39.25 5.04 17.93
CA ALA A 267 -40.01 4.32 16.90
C ALA A 267 -41.32 5.05 16.58
#